data_616cfd6129d9659541fe7e26a1aa8fdf
#
_entry.id   616cfd6129d9659541fe7e26a1aa8fdf
#
_cell.length_a   1.000
_cell.length_b   1.000
_cell.length_c   1.000
_cell.angle_alpha   90.00
_cell.angle_beta   90.00
_cell.angle_gamma   90.00
#
_symmetry.space_group_name_H-M   'P 1'
#
loop_
_entity.id
_entity.type
_entity.pdbx_description
1 polymer ?
#
loop_
_entity_poly.entity_id
_entity_poly.type
_entity_poly.pdbx_seq_one_letter_code
_entity_poly.pdbx_strand_id
1 'polypeptide(L)'
;MIRKWKLLLVGVSCVMGTAMAQNNPILLFPKGAPGETTKLIEKADADGVKTGGETVLRITNVSEPTITVYPAPDEVATGAAVVVCPGGGYNILAYDLEGDEVCEWLNNLGVTAVLLKYRVPRREGRAKHEAPLQDVQRAIGYVRTHAEEMNLDPQRIGVMGFSAGGHLSAMASNNFDKRTYPAVDAADKASCRPDFCLLVYPAYLDGENFQLAPEVKVSSATPPTMMIQAEDDKSYINSSLFYYYALKEAGVPAWMHLYSKGGHGYGLRDTGAAVNEWPDRAEDWFREIGVIE
;
A
#
# COMPACT_ATOMS: atom_id res chain seq x y z
N MET A 1 -1.21 67.90 28.13
CA MET A 1 -0.19 66.87 27.88
C MET A 1 -0.77 65.55 28.27
N ILE A 2 -1.22 64.78 27.29
CA ILE A 2 -1.85 63.42 27.51
C ILE A 2 -0.88 62.38 26.95
N ARG A 3 -0.27 61.59 27.83
CA ARG A 3 0.62 60.47 27.50
C ARG A 3 -0.20 59.26 27.01
N LYS A 4 -0.07 58.91 25.75
CA LYS A 4 -0.61 57.61 25.19
C LYS A 4 0.33 56.48 25.56
N TRP A 5 -0.19 55.52 26.29
CA TRP A 5 0.46 54.25 26.54
C TRP A 5 0.12 53.29 25.38
N LYS A 6 1.15 52.78 24.68
CA LYS A 6 1.02 51.69 23.72
C LYS A 6 1.11 50.37 24.48
N LEU A 7 0.01 49.59 24.47
CA LEU A 7 0.05 48.21 24.89
C LEU A 7 0.72 47.40 23.78
N LEU A 8 1.83 46.74 24.10
CA LEU A 8 2.46 45.71 23.25
C LEU A 8 1.79 44.37 23.57
N LEU A 9 0.98 43.88 22.67
CA LEU A 9 0.49 42.50 22.71
C LEU A 9 1.59 41.57 22.17
N VAL A 10 2.24 40.82 23.05
CA VAL A 10 3.13 39.70 22.67
C VAL A 10 2.24 38.49 22.43
N GLY A 11 2.03 38.17 21.17
CA GLY A 11 1.37 36.96 20.78
C GLY A 11 2.32 35.76 21.02
N VAL A 12 2.03 34.95 22.02
CA VAL A 12 2.67 33.66 22.20
C VAL A 12 2.04 32.69 21.22
N SER A 13 2.72 32.41 20.10
CA SER A 13 2.36 31.36 19.17
C SER A 13 2.72 30.02 19.83
N CYS A 14 1.73 29.34 20.37
CA CYS A 14 1.87 27.98 20.85
C CYS A 14 1.92 27.06 19.62
N VAL A 15 3.12 26.68 19.19
CA VAL A 15 3.30 25.61 18.22
C VAL A 15 3.00 24.31 18.97
N MET A 16 1.75 23.84 18.91
CA MET A 16 1.42 22.47 19.30
C MET A 16 2.09 21.53 18.28
N GLY A 17 3.29 21.08 18.59
CA GLY A 17 3.85 19.90 17.95
C GLY A 17 2.96 18.70 18.32
N THR A 18 2.15 18.23 17.39
CA THR A 18 1.50 16.94 17.49
C THR A 18 2.61 15.89 17.55
N ALA A 19 2.87 15.37 18.74
CA ALA A 19 3.69 14.18 18.89
C ALA A 19 2.93 13.06 18.14
N MET A 20 3.45 12.66 17.00
CA MET A 20 2.97 11.46 16.30
C MET A 20 3.06 10.30 17.30
N ALA A 21 1.92 9.73 17.64
CA ALA A 21 1.87 8.56 18.48
C ALA A 21 2.72 7.48 17.79
N GLN A 22 3.75 7.01 18.48
CA GLN A 22 4.65 6.00 17.94
C GLN A 22 3.85 4.69 17.82
N ASN A 23 3.31 4.40 16.64
CA ASN A 23 2.48 3.24 16.38
C ASN A 23 3.37 1.99 16.43
N ASN A 24 3.25 1.22 17.51
CA ASN A 24 4.02 -0.02 17.64
C ASN A 24 3.62 -1.02 16.55
N PRO A 25 4.56 -1.60 15.83
CA PRO A 25 4.28 -2.62 14.83
C PRO A 25 3.59 -3.85 15.47
N ILE A 26 2.53 -4.32 14.84
CA ILE A 26 1.78 -5.52 15.23
C ILE A 26 2.33 -6.71 14.47
N LEU A 27 2.81 -7.72 15.17
CA LEU A 27 3.32 -8.95 14.58
C LEU A 27 2.17 -9.79 14.00
N LEU A 28 2.21 -10.08 12.70
CA LEU A 28 1.14 -10.82 12.03
C LEU A 28 1.08 -12.30 12.44
N PHE A 29 2.23 -12.90 12.71
CA PHE A 29 2.35 -14.31 13.09
C PHE A 29 3.11 -14.46 14.42
N PRO A 30 2.44 -14.31 15.59
CA PRO A 30 3.11 -14.32 16.88
C PRO A 30 3.84 -15.63 17.22
N LYS A 31 3.48 -16.74 16.56
CA LYS A 31 4.10 -18.06 16.75
C LYS A 31 5.08 -18.44 15.63
N GLY A 32 5.49 -17.45 14.82
CA GLY A 32 6.35 -17.64 13.66
C GLY A 32 5.57 -17.65 12.34
N ALA A 33 6.13 -17.01 11.31
CA ALA A 33 5.49 -16.89 10.00
C ALA A 33 5.54 -18.26 9.26
N PRO A 34 4.49 -18.62 8.51
CA PRO A 34 4.41 -19.92 7.84
C PRO A 34 5.59 -20.16 6.90
N GLY A 35 6.27 -21.28 7.12
CA GLY A 35 7.43 -21.69 6.32
C GLY A 35 8.73 -20.95 6.59
N GLU A 36 8.78 -20.07 7.58
CA GLU A 36 10.03 -19.54 8.08
C GLU A 36 10.65 -20.52 9.09
N THR A 37 11.89 -20.88 8.87
CA THR A 37 12.64 -21.80 9.74
C THR A 37 13.75 -21.09 10.51
N THR A 38 14.09 -19.88 10.09
CA THR A 38 15.19 -19.09 10.66
C THR A 38 14.78 -17.63 10.74
N LYS A 39 15.02 -17.01 11.90
CA LYS A 39 14.87 -15.56 12.05
C LYS A 39 16.04 -14.87 11.34
N LEU A 40 15.73 -14.00 10.40
CA LEU A 40 16.70 -13.16 9.72
C LEU A 40 17.00 -11.91 10.54
N ILE A 41 18.21 -11.38 10.42
CA ILE A 41 18.56 -10.06 10.98
C ILE A 41 18.12 -9.01 9.95
N GLU A 42 17.07 -8.28 10.28
CA GLU A 42 16.56 -7.18 9.46
C GLU A 42 17.66 -6.13 9.24
N LYS A 43 17.72 -5.58 8.03
CA LYS A 43 18.67 -4.53 7.66
C LYS A 43 17.90 -3.37 7.03
N ALA A 44 18.25 -2.18 7.46
CA ALA A 44 17.79 -0.92 6.88
C ALA A 44 18.99 -0.22 6.23
N ASP A 45 18.82 0.22 4.97
CA ASP A 45 19.83 0.91 4.19
C ASP A 45 19.18 2.13 3.53
N ALA A 46 19.72 3.31 3.79
CA ALA A 46 19.32 4.57 3.18
C ALA A 46 20.38 5.10 2.21
N ASP A 47 21.43 4.31 1.91
CA ASP A 47 22.54 4.73 1.06
C ASP A 47 22.27 4.39 -0.43
N GLY A 48 22.33 5.37 -1.27
CA GLY A 48 22.55 5.21 -2.70
C GLY A 48 21.34 5.47 -3.62
N VAL A 49 20.20 4.82 -3.49
CA VAL A 49 19.04 5.05 -4.38
C VAL A 49 18.33 6.33 -3.99
N LYS A 50 18.09 7.22 -4.98
CA LYS A 50 17.39 8.49 -4.78
C LYS A 50 16.18 8.59 -5.69
N THR A 51 15.11 9.17 -5.18
CA THR A 51 13.93 9.60 -5.94
C THR A 51 13.56 11.00 -5.48
N GLY A 52 13.26 11.91 -6.41
CA GLY A 52 12.99 13.32 -6.10
C GLY A 52 14.17 14.03 -5.40
N GLY A 53 15.39 13.55 -5.58
CA GLY A 53 16.60 14.10 -4.92
C GLY A 53 16.88 13.55 -3.51
N GLU A 54 15.97 12.83 -2.90
CA GLU A 54 16.09 12.25 -1.55
C GLU A 54 16.41 10.76 -1.59
N THR A 55 17.16 10.28 -0.60
CA THR A 55 17.48 8.85 -0.45
C THR A 55 16.23 8.04 -0.08
N VAL A 56 16.18 6.79 -0.54
CA VAL A 56 15.09 5.86 -0.25
C VAL A 56 15.53 4.88 0.83
N LEU A 57 14.78 4.82 1.94
CA LEU A 57 14.98 3.83 2.99
C LEU A 57 14.57 2.44 2.49
N ARG A 58 15.52 1.51 2.45
CA ARG A 58 15.34 0.15 1.95
C ARG A 58 15.47 -0.85 3.07
N ILE A 59 14.40 -1.60 3.36
CA ILE A 59 14.41 -2.66 4.38
C ILE A 59 14.51 -4.02 3.71
N THR A 60 15.35 -4.90 4.25
CA THR A 60 15.48 -6.29 3.80
C THR A 60 15.65 -7.26 4.98
N ASN A 61 15.68 -8.56 4.68
CA ASN A 61 15.76 -9.64 5.67
C ASN A 61 14.58 -9.65 6.67
N VAL A 62 13.39 -9.31 6.18
CA VAL A 62 12.16 -9.42 6.97
C VAL A 62 11.72 -10.89 7.01
N SER A 63 11.74 -11.51 8.19
CA SER A 63 11.20 -12.86 8.44
C SER A 63 10.03 -12.85 9.41
N GLU A 64 9.84 -11.75 10.12
CA GLU A 64 8.71 -11.50 11.03
C GLU A 64 7.87 -10.35 10.44
N PRO A 65 6.84 -10.66 9.61
CA PRO A 65 6.04 -9.62 8.99
C PRO A 65 5.16 -8.92 10.02
N THR A 66 5.05 -7.59 9.87
CA THR A 66 4.27 -6.73 10.76
C THR A 66 3.36 -5.80 9.98
N ILE A 67 2.35 -5.28 10.64
CA ILE A 67 1.61 -4.09 10.21
C ILE A 67 1.86 -2.95 11.20
N THR A 68 1.94 -1.73 10.67
CA THR A 68 1.91 -0.50 11.46
C THR A 68 0.66 0.27 11.07
N VAL A 69 -0.21 0.58 12.03
CA VAL A 69 -1.46 1.31 11.78
C VAL A 69 -1.19 2.80 11.94
N TYR A 70 -1.55 3.57 10.94
CA TYR A 70 -1.56 5.03 10.91
C TYR A 70 -3.03 5.47 10.92
N PRO A 71 -3.63 5.71 12.08
CA PRO A 71 -5.03 6.08 12.15
C PRO A 71 -5.25 7.46 11.51
N ALA A 72 -6.33 7.59 10.75
CA ALA A 72 -6.74 8.90 10.25
C ALA A 72 -7.10 9.82 11.44
N PRO A 73 -6.86 11.15 11.34
CA PRO A 73 -7.33 12.10 12.35
C PRO A 73 -8.85 12.02 12.52
N ASP A 74 -9.32 12.00 13.76
CA ASP A 74 -10.75 11.79 14.07
C ASP A 74 -11.68 12.80 13.35
N GLU A 75 -11.20 14.02 13.14
CA GLU A 75 -11.98 15.12 12.53
C GLU A 75 -12.30 14.89 11.04
N VAL A 76 -11.52 14.06 10.37
CA VAL A 76 -11.66 13.77 8.92
C VAL A 76 -11.82 12.27 8.61
N ALA A 77 -11.80 11.43 9.65
CA ALA A 77 -11.83 9.98 9.49
C ALA A 77 -13.08 9.50 8.73
N THR A 78 -12.88 8.82 7.62
CA THR A 78 -13.95 8.29 6.76
C THR A 78 -14.43 6.90 7.19
N GLY A 79 -13.71 6.24 8.08
CA GLY A 79 -13.90 4.83 8.43
C GLY A 79 -13.31 3.84 7.42
N ALA A 80 -12.76 4.30 6.30
CA ALA A 80 -12.07 3.44 5.36
C ALA A 80 -10.62 3.16 5.80
N ALA A 81 -10.09 2.01 5.40
CA ALA A 81 -8.69 1.66 5.60
C ALA A 81 -8.03 1.13 4.32
N VAL A 82 -6.72 1.34 4.19
CA VAL A 82 -5.92 0.82 3.08
C VAL A 82 -4.69 0.10 3.62
N VAL A 83 -4.53 -1.17 3.25
CA VAL A 83 -3.29 -1.91 3.48
C VAL A 83 -2.28 -1.52 2.40
N VAL A 84 -1.18 -0.88 2.79
CA VAL A 84 -0.13 -0.36 1.90
C VAL A 84 1.00 -1.38 1.77
N CYS A 85 1.29 -1.78 0.52
CA CYS A 85 2.32 -2.74 0.17
C CYS A 85 3.45 -2.04 -0.60
N PRO A 86 4.58 -1.70 0.02
CA PRO A 86 5.72 -1.10 -0.66
C PRO A 86 6.31 -2.02 -1.74
N GLY A 87 6.95 -1.44 -2.76
CA GLY A 87 7.70 -2.19 -3.77
C GLY A 87 9.12 -2.55 -3.31
N GLY A 88 9.92 -2.99 -4.28
CA GLY A 88 11.32 -3.37 -4.05
C GLY A 88 11.66 -4.75 -4.64
N GLY A 89 10.94 -5.20 -5.68
CA GLY A 89 11.23 -6.40 -6.46
C GLY A 89 11.14 -7.70 -5.65
N TYR A 90 10.46 -7.72 -4.51
CA TYR A 90 10.46 -8.80 -3.53
C TYR A 90 11.85 -9.13 -2.93
N ASN A 91 12.79 -8.20 -3.00
CA ASN A 91 14.13 -8.35 -2.41
C ASN A 91 14.32 -7.38 -1.22
N ILE A 92 13.73 -6.20 -1.32
CA ILE A 92 13.69 -5.16 -0.28
C ILE A 92 12.29 -4.55 -0.23
N LEU A 93 12.07 -3.65 0.72
CA LEU A 93 10.92 -2.75 0.78
C LEU A 93 11.42 -1.31 0.66
N ALA A 94 10.90 -0.52 -0.30
CA ALA A 94 11.13 0.92 -0.40
C ALA A 94 10.25 1.62 0.66
N TYR A 95 10.69 1.57 1.92
CA TYR A 95 9.80 1.64 3.07
C TYR A 95 9.26 3.03 3.36
N ASP A 96 10.09 4.07 3.17
CA ASP A 96 9.66 5.47 3.29
C ASP A 96 8.87 5.92 2.05
N LEU A 97 9.47 5.83 0.85
CA LEU A 97 8.94 6.31 -0.41
C LEU A 97 7.55 5.74 -0.77
N GLU A 98 7.38 4.43 -0.58
CA GLU A 98 6.20 3.67 -0.97
C GLU A 98 5.44 3.12 0.23
N GLY A 99 5.79 3.57 1.43
CA GLY A 99 5.21 3.18 2.71
C GLY A 99 4.84 4.38 3.57
N ASP A 100 5.77 4.93 4.37
CA ASP A 100 5.47 5.97 5.35
C ASP A 100 4.86 7.22 4.71
N GLU A 101 5.44 7.73 3.60
CA GLU A 101 4.94 8.91 2.88
C GLU A 101 3.51 8.68 2.33
N VAL A 102 3.23 7.45 1.88
CA VAL A 102 1.91 7.06 1.40
C VAL A 102 0.89 6.98 2.54
N CYS A 103 1.31 6.50 3.71
CA CYS A 103 0.46 6.46 4.88
C CYS A 103 0.07 7.87 5.34
N GLU A 104 1.00 8.83 5.31
CA GLU A 104 0.73 10.23 5.61
C GLU A 104 -0.25 10.86 4.60
N TRP A 105 -0.08 10.59 3.30
CA TRP A 105 -1.00 11.03 2.26
C TRP A 105 -2.42 10.50 2.50
N LEU A 106 -2.58 9.19 2.76
CA LEU A 106 -3.88 8.59 3.06
C LEU A 106 -4.53 9.19 4.30
N ASN A 107 -3.76 9.46 5.36
CA ASN A 107 -4.27 10.10 6.57
C ASN A 107 -4.80 11.50 6.31
N ASN A 108 -4.14 12.28 5.45
CA ASN A 108 -4.62 13.60 5.05
C ASN A 108 -5.96 13.55 4.31
N LEU A 109 -6.29 12.41 3.68
CA LEU A 109 -7.58 12.13 3.04
C LEU A 109 -8.64 11.55 4.01
N GLY A 110 -8.32 11.38 5.28
CA GLY A 110 -9.21 10.76 6.25
C GLY A 110 -9.27 9.24 6.17
N VAL A 111 -8.33 8.61 5.48
CA VAL A 111 -8.23 7.15 5.34
C VAL A 111 -7.16 6.61 6.30
N THR A 112 -7.53 5.63 7.12
CA THR A 112 -6.55 4.93 7.96
C THR A 112 -5.62 4.09 7.07
N ALA A 113 -4.30 4.31 7.20
CA ALA A 113 -3.33 3.52 6.49
C ALA A 113 -2.78 2.39 7.37
N VAL A 114 -2.52 1.24 6.76
CA VAL A 114 -1.95 0.07 7.42
C VAL A 114 -0.73 -0.36 6.63
N LEU A 115 0.45 0.10 7.04
CA LEU A 115 1.71 -0.22 6.37
C LEU A 115 2.12 -1.66 6.64
N LEU A 116 2.20 -2.45 5.57
CA LEU A 116 2.60 -3.85 5.63
C LEU A 116 4.11 -4.01 5.38
N LYS A 117 4.85 -4.39 6.42
CA LYS A 117 6.23 -4.86 6.30
C LYS A 117 6.20 -6.38 6.03
N TYR A 118 6.04 -6.75 4.75
CA TYR A 118 5.96 -8.14 4.35
C TYR A 118 7.34 -8.80 4.19
N ARG A 119 7.37 -10.12 4.15
CA ARG A 119 8.60 -10.92 4.09
C ARG A 119 9.39 -10.74 2.80
N VAL A 120 10.63 -10.31 2.95
CA VAL A 120 11.67 -10.16 1.92
C VAL A 120 13.02 -10.59 2.49
N PRO A 121 14.00 -10.99 1.64
CA PRO A 121 13.91 -11.24 0.20
C PRO A 121 13.06 -12.47 -0.11
N ARG A 122 12.76 -12.68 -1.40
CA ARG A 122 12.06 -13.89 -1.88
C ARG A 122 12.75 -15.15 -1.37
N ARG A 123 11.97 -16.17 -1.03
CA ARG A 123 12.48 -17.42 -0.48
C ARG A 123 12.90 -18.38 -1.59
N GLU A 124 14.08 -19.00 -1.43
CA GLU A 124 14.58 -19.99 -2.38
C GLU A 124 13.59 -21.17 -2.54
N GLY A 125 13.44 -21.66 -3.76
CA GLY A 125 12.55 -22.77 -4.07
C GLY A 125 11.05 -22.45 -4.02
N ARG A 126 10.66 -21.16 -3.79
CA ARG A 126 9.26 -20.71 -3.74
C ARG A 126 8.99 -19.63 -4.78
N ALA A 127 7.71 -19.51 -5.18
CA ALA A 127 7.29 -18.35 -5.98
C ALA A 127 7.59 -17.05 -5.22
N LYS A 128 8.03 -16.01 -5.96
CA LYS A 128 8.46 -14.72 -5.38
C LYS A 128 7.43 -14.08 -4.45
N HIS A 129 6.15 -14.30 -4.73
CA HIS A 129 5.01 -13.72 -4.00
C HIS A 129 4.44 -14.64 -2.92
N GLU A 130 4.88 -15.91 -2.81
CA GLU A 130 4.21 -16.91 -1.95
C GLU A 130 4.18 -16.50 -0.47
N ALA A 131 5.31 -16.16 0.13
CA ALA A 131 5.37 -15.70 1.52
C ALA A 131 4.70 -14.32 1.69
N PRO A 132 4.97 -13.29 0.86
CA PRO A 132 4.27 -12.02 0.91
C PRO A 132 2.74 -12.12 0.76
N LEU A 133 2.23 -13.04 -0.07
CA LEU A 133 0.77 -13.24 -0.22
C LEU A 133 0.13 -13.72 1.09
N GLN A 134 0.79 -14.60 1.82
CA GLN A 134 0.34 -15.00 3.16
C GLN A 134 0.26 -13.79 4.10
N ASP A 135 1.25 -12.90 4.03
CA ASP A 135 1.34 -11.73 4.90
C ASP A 135 0.21 -10.73 4.60
N VAL A 136 -0.04 -10.41 3.33
CA VAL A 136 -1.11 -9.47 2.95
C VAL A 136 -2.50 -10.06 3.20
N GLN A 137 -2.73 -11.35 2.94
CA GLN A 137 -3.98 -12.02 3.30
C GLN A 137 -4.25 -11.94 4.81
N ARG A 138 -3.19 -12.15 5.62
CA ARG A 138 -3.27 -12.05 7.08
C ARG A 138 -3.54 -10.61 7.51
N ALA A 139 -2.84 -9.63 6.93
CA ALA A 139 -3.02 -8.22 7.25
C ALA A 139 -4.47 -7.75 7.02
N ILE A 140 -5.03 -8.04 5.83
CA ILE A 140 -6.42 -7.68 5.51
C ILE A 140 -7.41 -8.33 6.47
N GLY A 141 -7.26 -9.63 6.74
CA GLY A 141 -8.11 -10.34 7.68
C GLY A 141 -8.01 -9.82 9.12
N TYR A 142 -6.79 -9.46 9.54
CA TYR A 142 -6.55 -8.86 10.85
C TYR A 142 -7.25 -7.51 10.99
N VAL A 143 -7.05 -6.60 10.04
CA VAL A 143 -7.69 -5.28 10.04
C VAL A 143 -9.22 -5.43 10.05
N ARG A 144 -9.77 -6.31 9.21
CA ARG A 144 -11.21 -6.55 9.15
C ARG A 144 -11.78 -7.09 10.45
N THR A 145 -11.06 -7.95 11.14
CA THR A 145 -11.49 -8.50 12.44
C THR A 145 -11.47 -7.47 13.55
N HIS A 146 -10.52 -6.54 13.53
CA HIS A 146 -10.35 -5.49 14.54
C HIS A 146 -10.91 -4.14 14.07
N ALA A 147 -11.76 -4.13 13.04
CA ALA A 147 -12.29 -2.90 12.45
C ALA A 147 -13.04 -2.03 13.46
N GLU A 148 -13.90 -2.62 14.31
CA GLU A 148 -14.63 -1.92 15.34
C GLU A 148 -13.67 -1.26 16.36
N GLU A 149 -12.64 -1.97 16.81
CA GLU A 149 -11.63 -1.45 17.74
C GLU A 149 -10.81 -0.30 17.15
N MET A 150 -10.70 -0.27 15.83
CA MET A 150 -9.96 0.75 15.05
C MET A 150 -10.86 1.86 14.50
N ASN A 151 -12.15 1.89 14.85
CA ASN A 151 -13.16 2.80 14.28
C ASN A 151 -13.24 2.74 12.74
N LEU A 152 -13.19 1.54 12.17
CA LEU A 152 -13.23 1.28 10.74
C LEU A 152 -14.51 0.55 10.33
N ASP A 153 -14.92 0.76 9.08
CA ASP A 153 -15.94 -0.04 8.42
C ASP A 153 -15.31 -1.32 7.84
N PRO A 154 -15.70 -2.51 8.30
CA PRO A 154 -15.13 -3.77 7.81
C PRO A 154 -15.43 -4.07 6.32
N GLN A 155 -16.30 -3.29 5.67
CA GLN A 155 -16.62 -3.38 4.25
C GLN A 155 -15.90 -2.31 3.40
N ARG A 156 -15.00 -1.53 3.98
CA ARG A 156 -14.26 -0.46 3.31
C ARG A 156 -12.75 -0.59 3.54
N ILE A 157 -12.22 -1.82 3.39
CA ILE A 157 -10.81 -2.14 3.57
C ILE A 157 -10.20 -2.46 2.21
N GLY A 158 -9.42 -1.53 1.68
CA GLY A 158 -8.71 -1.66 0.42
C GLY A 158 -7.28 -2.18 0.58
N VAL A 159 -6.67 -2.46 -0.56
CA VAL A 159 -5.24 -2.73 -0.67
C VAL A 159 -4.62 -1.81 -1.71
N MET A 160 -3.42 -1.34 -1.45
CA MET A 160 -2.66 -0.49 -2.35
C MET A 160 -1.22 -0.99 -2.44
N GLY A 161 -0.60 -0.89 -3.61
CA GLY A 161 0.79 -1.26 -3.72
C GLY A 161 1.51 -0.69 -4.92
N PHE A 162 2.83 -0.67 -4.80
CA PHE A 162 3.77 -0.09 -5.73
C PHE A 162 4.68 -1.16 -6.33
N SER A 163 4.92 -1.14 -7.62
CA SER A 163 5.86 -2.08 -8.25
C SER A 163 5.58 -3.55 -7.89
N ALA A 164 6.50 -4.24 -7.23
CA ALA A 164 6.29 -5.59 -6.68
C ALA A 164 5.18 -5.63 -5.62
N GLY A 165 4.99 -4.56 -4.83
CA GLY A 165 3.85 -4.40 -3.92
C GLY A 165 2.53 -4.24 -4.68
N GLY A 166 2.56 -3.62 -5.87
CA GLY A 166 1.43 -3.60 -6.80
C GLY A 166 1.07 -4.99 -7.30
N HIS A 167 2.06 -5.80 -7.68
CA HIS A 167 1.83 -7.22 -7.96
C HIS A 167 1.22 -7.94 -6.75
N LEU A 168 1.76 -7.72 -5.55
CA LEU A 168 1.25 -8.33 -4.33
C LEU A 168 -0.21 -7.95 -4.05
N SER A 169 -0.57 -6.68 -4.26
CA SER A 169 -1.94 -6.17 -4.11
C SER A 169 -2.89 -6.79 -5.13
N ALA A 170 -2.46 -6.96 -6.38
CA ALA A 170 -3.21 -7.69 -7.40
C ALA A 170 -3.36 -9.17 -7.02
N MET A 171 -2.30 -9.82 -6.51
CA MET A 171 -2.38 -11.20 -6.03
C MET A 171 -3.36 -11.36 -4.87
N ALA A 172 -3.39 -10.44 -3.90
CA ALA A 172 -4.38 -10.42 -2.81
C ALA A 172 -5.81 -10.26 -3.36
N SER A 173 -5.99 -9.40 -4.38
CA SER A 173 -7.27 -9.14 -5.03
C SER A 173 -7.82 -10.30 -5.85
N ASN A 174 -6.99 -11.29 -6.17
CA ASN A 174 -7.36 -12.44 -7.01
C ASN A 174 -7.22 -13.79 -6.31
N ASN A 175 -6.68 -13.84 -5.07
CA ASN A 175 -6.44 -15.08 -4.32
C ASN A 175 -6.98 -14.94 -2.89
N PHE A 176 -8.25 -14.60 -2.74
CA PHE A 176 -8.91 -14.37 -1.45
C PHE A 176 -9.84 -15.50 -1.02
N ASP A 177 -10.27 -16.37 -1.94
CA ASP A 177 -11.20 -17.49 -1.65
C ASP A 177 -10.61 -18.47 -0.65
N LYS A 178 -9.30 -18.63 -0.68
CA LYS A 178 -8.57 -19.54 0.19
C LYS A 178 -7.28 -18.89 0.67
N ARG A 179 -7.08 -18.92 1.99
CA ARG A 179 -5.79 -18.53 2.55
C ARG A 179 -4.71 -19.52 2.15
N THR A 180 -3.53 -18.97 1.84
CA THR A 180 -2.37 -19.76 1.39
C THR A 180 -1.50 -20.24 2.56
N TYR A 181 -2.04 -20.18 3.79
CA TYR A 181 -1.41 -20.62 5.03
C TYR A 181 -2.45 -21.23 5.98
N PRO A 182 -2.04 -22.09 6.94
CA PRO A 182 -2.92 -22.60 8.00
C PRO A 182 -3.42 -21.48 8.90
N ALA A 183 -4.70 -21.53 9.29
CA ALA A 183 -5.29 -20.54 10.19
C ALA A 183 -4.49 -20.43 11.51
N VAL A 184 -4.23 -19.21 11.95
CA VAL A 184 -3.45 -18.88 13.14
C VAL A 184 -4.35 -18.64 14.34
N ASP A 185 -5.42 -17.85 14.14
CA ASP A 185 -6.37 -17.47 15.17
C ASP A 185 -7.74 -17.05 14.59
N ALA A 186 -8.57 -16.38 15.40
CA ALA A 186 -9.91 -15.98 14.98
C ALA A 186 -9.93 -14.97 13.82
N ALA A 187 -8.89 -14.16 13.64
CA ALA A 187 -8.80 -13.20 12.54
C ALA A 187 -8.75 -13.87 11.16
N ASP A 188 -8.34 -15.12 11.09
CA ASP A 188 -8.34 -15.88 9.85
C ASP A 188 -9.71 -16.42 9.42
N LYS A 189 -10.75 -16.22 10.23
CA LYS A 189 -12.15 -16.47 9.85
C LYS A 189 -12.75 -15.32 9.03
N ALA A 190 -12.22 -14.10 9.19
CA ALA A 190 -12.66 -12.95 8.40
C ALA A 190 -12.18 -13.06 6.94
N SER A 191 -12.93 -12.47 6.02
CA SER A 191 -12.53 -12.41 4.62
C SER A 191 -11.20 -11.66 4.45
N CYS A 192 -10.30 -12.19 3.64
CA CYS A 192 -9.08 -11.50 3.21
C CYS A 192 -9.23 -10.87 1.82
N ARG A 193 -10.46 -10.80 1.26
CA ARG A 193 -10.73 -10.07 0.02
C ARG A 193 -10.68 -8.57 0.32
N PRO A 194 -9.85 -7.79 -0.37
CA PRO A 194 -9.93 -6.33 -0.28
C PRO A 194 -11.22 -5.84 -0.95
N ASP A 195 -11.75 -4.71 -0.48
CA ASP A 195 -12.99 -4.15 -1.01
C ASP A 195 -12.73 -3.26 -2.24
N PHE A 196 -11.51 -2.75 -2.40
CA PHE A 196 -10.99 -2.04 -3.57
C PHE A 196 -9.47 -2.18 -3.66
N CYS A 197 -8.89 -1.88 -4.84
CA CYS A 197 -7.47 -2.06 -5.09
C CYS A 197 -6.88 -0.88 -5.89
N LEU A 198 -5.78 -0.29 -5.40
CA LEU A 198 -5.02 0.74 -6.11
C LEU A 198 -3.61 0.24 -6.44
N LEU A 199 -3.27 0.20 -7.72
CA LEU A 199 -2.00 -0.28 -8.23
C LEU A 199 -1.21 0.86 -8.85
N VAL A 200 -0.04 1.16 -8.29
CA VAL A 200 0.83 2.22 -8.80
C VAL A 200 2.06 1.56 -9.43
N TYR A 201 2.23 1.77 -10.72
CA TYR A 201 3.25 1.11 -11.58
C TYR A 201 3.48 -0.37 -11.23
N PRO A 202 2.42 -1.20 -11.22
CA PRO A 202 2.55 -2.60 -10.83
C PRO A 202 3.51 -3.35 -11.75
N ALA A 203 4.36 -4.20 -11.16
CA ALA A 203 5.26 -5.07 -11.90
C ALA A 203 4.69 -6.49 -12.03
N TYR A 204 5.26 -7.31 -12.90
CA TYR A 204 5.08 -8.77 -12.97
C TYR A 204 3.65 -9.30 -13.20
N LEU A 205 2.72 -8.48 -13.66
CA LEU A 205 1.36 -8.93 -13.99
C LEU A 205 1.25 -9.43 -15.43
N ASP A 206 2.22 -9.13 -16.26
CA ASP A 206 2.32 -9.59 -17.64
C ASP A 206 3.09 -10.90 -17.74
N GLY A 207 2.64 -11.76 -18.63
CA GLY A 207 3.28 -12.99 -19.03
C GLY A 207 3.70 -12.97 -20.48
N GLU A 208 4.01 -14.14 -21.02
CA GLU A 208 4.34 -14.30 -22.43
C GLU A 208 3.13 -14.10 -23.35
N ASN A 209 3.38 -13.77 -24.62
CA ASN A 209 2.37 -13.69 -25.68
C ASN A 209 1.21 -12.71 -25.39
N PHE A 210 1.49 -11.57 -24.78
CA PHE A 210 0.50 -10.53 -24.44
C PHE A 210 -0.63 -11.02 -23.53
N GLN A 211 -0.32 -11.91 -22.61
CA GLN A 211 -1.25 -12.45 -21.63
C GLN A 211 -0.85 -12.04 -20.21
N LEU A 212 -1.76 -12.27 -19.26
CA LEU A 212 -1.42 -12.16 -17.85
C LEU A 212 -0.41 -13.23 -17.44
N ALA A 213 0.37 -12.93 -16.41
CA ALA A 213 1.17 -13.93 -15.73
C ALA A 213 0.28 -15.08 -15.22
N PRO A 214 0.71 -16.35 -15.32
CA PRO A 214 -0.14 -17.50 -15.02
C PRO A 214 -0.69 -17.54 -13.59
N GLU A 215 0.01 -16.90 -12.66
CA GLU A 215 -0.40 -16.78 -11.26
C GLU A 215 -1.54 -15.77 -11.04
N VAL A 216 -1.77 -14.84 -11.96
CA VAL A 216 -2.78 -13.79 -11.85
C VAL A 216 -4.12 -14.28 -12.41
N LYS A 217 -5.08 -14.52 -11.54
CA LYS A 217 -6.39 -15.13 -11.90
C LYS A 217 -7.52 -14.15 -11.66
N VAL A 218 -7.76 -13.26 -12.63
CA VAL A 218 -8.88 -12.31 -12.58
C VAL A 218 -10.21 -13.06 -12.71
N SER A 219 -11.20 -12.66 -11.92
CA SER A 219 -12.58 -13.14 -12.00
C SER A 219 -13.57 -11.99 -11.76
N SER A 220 -14.85 -12.21 -11.95
CA SER A 220 -15.89 -11.22 -11.64
C SER A 220 -15.99 -10.86 -10.15
N ALA A 221 -15.34 -11.64 -9.27
CA ALA A 221 -15.24 -11.36 -7.83
C ALA A 221 -14.01 -10.52 -7.45
N THR A 222 -13.09 -10.25 -8.40
CA THR A 222 -11.98 -9.31 -8.20
C THR A 222 -12.54 -7.93 -7.84
N PRO A 223 -12.01 -7.20 -6.83
CA PRO A 223 -12.54 -5.91 -6.43
C PRO A 223 -12.34 -4.82 -7.49
N PRO A 224 -13.14 -3.73 -7.46
CA PRO A 224 -12.88 -2.53 -8.25
C PRO A 224 -11.42 -2.10 -8.13
N THR A 225 -10.78 -1.82 -9.27
CA THR A 225 -9.33 -1.59 -9.31
C THR A 225 -8.98 -0.37 -10.13
N MET A 226 -8.12 0.48 -9.58
CA MET A 226 -7.47 1.58 -10.31
C MET A 226 -6.00 1.28 -10.53
N MET A 227 -5.49 1.67 -11.71
CA MET A 227 -4.08 1.57 -12.07
C MET A 227 -3.51 2.94 -12.46
N ILE A 228 -2.32 3.22 -11.95
CA ILE A 228 -1.51 4.39 -12.32
C ILE A 228 -0.23 3.87 -12.98
N GLN A 229 0.10 4.37 -14.19
CA GLN A 229 1.26 3.89 -14.92
C GLN A 229 1.86 4.99 -15.79
N ALA A 230 3.17 4.88 -16.09
CA ALA A 230 3.87 5.68 -17.08
C ALA A 230 4.18 4.84 -18.34
N GLU A 231 3.93 5.42 -19.52
CA GLU A 231 4.16 4.74 -20.82
C GLU A 231 5.64 4.43 -21.06
N ASP A 232 6.52 5.31 -20.57
CA ASP A 232 7.97 5.16 -20.69
C ASP A 232 8.59 4.19 -19.64
N ASP A 233 7.80 3.57 -18.78
CA ASP A 233 8.22 2.42 -17.97
C ASP A 233 8.26 1.15 -18.85
N LYS A 234 9.33 1.02 -19.63
CA LYS A 234 9.50 -0.06 -20.61
C LYS A 234 9.49 -1.46 -20.00
N SER A 235 9.76 -1.57 -18.71
CA SER A 235 9.83 -2.86 -18.03
C SER A 235 8.45 -3.37 -17.60
N TYR A 236 7.52 -2.47 -17.25
CA TYR A 236 6.28 -2.88 -16.58
C TYR A 236 5.00 -2.26 -17.11
N ILE A 237 5.05 -1.45 -18.19
CA ILE A 237 3.85 -0.89 -18.81
C ILE A 237 2.84 -1.98 -19.18
N ASN A 238 3.30 -3.13 -19.67
CA ASN A 238 2.45 -4.25 -20.07
C ASN A 238 1.69 -4.86 -18.87
N SER A 239 2.28 -4.84 -17.68
CA SER A 239 1.62 -5.31 -16.46
C SER A 239 0.28 -4.62 -16.24
N SER A 240 0.24 -3.27 -16.35
CA SER A 240 -1.00 -2.50 -16.22
C SER A 240 -1.96 -2.72 -17.39
N LEU A 241 -1.46 -2.73 -18.63
CA LEU A 241 -2.31 -2.87 -19.82
C LEU A 241 -3.04 -4.22 -19.85
N PHE A 242 -2.33 -5.32 -19.57
CA PHE A 242 -2.94 -6.65 -19.65
C PHE A 242 -3.84 -6.92 -18.45
N TYR A 243 -3.49 -6.41 -17.27
CA TYR A 243 -4.34 -6.53 -16.09
C TYR A 243 -5.64 -5.73 -16.26
N TYR A 244 -5.56 -4.50 -16.80
CA TYR A 244 -6.75 -3.71 -17.13
C TYR A 244 -7.66 -4.43 -18.12
N TYR A 245 -7.08 -4.99 -19.18
CA TYR A 245 -7.85 -5.74 -20.17
C TYR A 245 -8.55 -6.95 -19.55
N ALA A 246 -7.86 -7.70 -18.70
CA ALA A 246 -8.43 -8.86 -18.01
C ALA A 246 -9.56 -8.49 -17.05
N LEU A 247 -9.43 -7.38 -16.31
CA LEU A 247 -10.49 -6.86 -15.45
C LEU A 247 -11.74 -6.51 -16.27
N LYS A 248 -11.54 -5.83 -17.41
CA LYS A 248 -12.62 -5.48 -18.31
C LYS A 248 -13.34 -6.72 -18.85
N GLU A 249 -12.62 -7.73 -19.32
CA GLU A 249 -13.20 -9.00 -19.79
C GLU A 249 -13.96 -9.75 -18.69
N ALA A 250 -13.53 -9.63 -17.43
CA ALA A 250 -14.22 -10.21 -16.28
C ALA A 250 -15.43 -9.38 -15.79
N GLY A 251 -15.68 -8.20 -16.37
CA GLY A 251 -16.74 -7.31 -15.95
C GLY A 251 -16.49 -6.58 -14.64
N VAL A 252 -15.22 -6.49 -14.24
CA VAL A 252 -14.80 -5.78 -13.02
C VAL A 252 -14.66 -4.29 -13.33
N PRO A 253 -15.24 -3.36 -12.51
CA PRO A 253 -14.98 -1.94 -12.64
C PRO A 253 -13.49 -1.63 -12.53
N ALA A 254 -12.94 -0.98 -13.55
CA ALA A 254 -11.52 -0.70 -13.64
C ALA A 254 -11.24 0.69 -14.19
N TRP A 255 -10.28 1.39 -13.57
CA TRP A 255 -9.79 2.71 -13.97
C TRP A 255 -8.30 2.63 -14.27
N MET A 256 -7.84 3.39 -15.24
CA MET A 256 -6.40 3.48 -15.53
C MET A 256 -6.04 4.90 -15.96
N HIS A 257 -5.03 5.46 -15.30
CA HIS A 257 -4.35 6.67 -15.76
C HIS A 257 -2.97 6.32 -16.31
N LEU A 258 -2.77 6.62 -17.57
CA LEU A 258 -1.51 6.38 -18.29
C LEU A 258 -0.85 7.72 -18.62
N TYR A 259 0.27 8.00 -17.98
CA TYR A 259 1.08 9.18 -18.22
C TYR A 259 2.12 8.90 -19.30
N SER A 260 2.44 9.88 -20.13
CA SER A 260 3.43 9.71 -21.21
C SER A 260 4.86 9.53 -20.68
N LYS A 261 5.14 10.11 -19.50
CA LYS A 261 6.46 10.06 -18.85
C LYS A 261 6.33 9.97 -17.33
N GLY A 262 7.32 9.31 -16.71
CA GLY A 262 7.40 9.14 -15.26
C GLY A 262 8.37 8.03 -14.90
N GLY A 263 8.61 7.10 -15.82
CA GLY A 263 9.43 5.92 -15.56
C GLY A 263 8.85 5.02 -14.49
N HIS A 264 9.69 4.55 -13.57
CA HIS A 264 9.33 3.61 -12.52
C HIS A 264 9.86 4.07 -11.16
N GLY A 265 9.10 3.83 -10.07
CA GLY A 265 9.57 4.07 -8.69
C GLY A 265 9.54 5.55 -8.27
N TYR A 266 8.55 6.31 -8.75
CA TYR A 266 8.42 7.74 -8.42
C TYR A 266 7.76 7.98 -7.06
N GLY A 267 6.93 7.09 -6.53
CA GLY A 267 6.20 7.27 -5.28
C GLY A 267 5.36 8.56 -5.27
N LEU A 268 5.45 9.31 -4.17
CA LEU A 268 4.82 10.63 -4.01
C LEU A 268 5.80 11.80 -4.23
N ARG A 269 7.10 11.50 -4.39
CA ARG A 269 8.14 12.54 -4.48
C ARG A 269 8.12 13.24 -5.83
N ASP A 270 8.37 14.54 -5.82
CA ASP A 270 8.40 15.35 -7.04
C ASP A 270 9.54 14.95 -7.97
N THR A 271 9.20 14.50 -9.15
CA THR A 271 10.12 14.15 -10.23
C THR A 271 10.15 15.19 -11.35
N GLY A 272 9.34 16.23 -11.26
CA GLY A 272 9.15 17.24 -12.32
C GLY A 272 8.37 16.71 -13.53
N ALA A 273 7.75 15.52 -13.45
CA ALA A 273 6.96 14.92 -14.53
C ALA A 273 5.46 14.97 -14.22
N ALA A 274 4.62 14.91 -15.24
CA ALA A 274 3.16 14.93 -15.09
C ALA A 274 2.62 13.79 -14.21
N VAL A 275 3.38 12.72 -14.07
CA VAL A 275 3.04 11.60 -13.19
C VAL A 275 2.89 12.01 -11.72
N ASN A 276 3.45 13.15 -11.30
CA ASN A 276 3.26 13.69 -9.94
C ASN A 276 1.79 14.04 -9.62
N GLU A 277 0.92 14.13 -10.63
CA GLU A 277 -0.52 14.36 -10.47
C GLU A 277 -1.31 13.08 -10.12
N TRP A 278 -0.65 11.93 -10.01
CA TRP A 278 -1.36 10.68 -9.76
C TRP A 278 -2.15 10.65 -8.43
N PRO A 279 -1.70 11.33 -7.34
CA PRO A 279 -2.48 11.36 -6.10
C PRO A 279 -3.86 12.02 -6.30
N ASP A 280 -3.94 13.11 -7.07
CA ASP A 280 -5.21 13.78 -7.39
C ASP A 280 -6.16 12.84 -8.15
N ARG A 281 -5.62 12.04 -9.07
CA ARG A 281 -6.43 11.04 -9.82
C ARG A 281 -6.92 9.92 -8.92
N ALA A 282 -6.09 9.51 -7.95
CA ALA A 282 -6.49 8.52 -6.94
C ALA A 282 -7.57 9.08 -5.99
N GLU A 283 -7.47 10.36 -5.60
CA GLU A 283 -8.53 11.03 -4.83
C GLU A 283 -9.85 11.09 -5.57
N ASP A 284 -9.83 11.50 -6.85
CA ASP A 284 -11.04 11.52 -7.69
C ASP A 284 -11.71 10.14 -7.73
N TRP A 285 -10.91 9.09 -7.88
CA TRP A 285 -11.41 7.73 -7.86
C TRP A 285 -11.93 7.30 -6.47
N PHE A 286 -11.24 7.64 -5.39
CA PHE A 286 -11.71 7.34 -4.03
C PHE A 286 -13.07 8.01 -3.74
N ARG A 287 -13.31 9.24 -4.25
CA ARG A 287 -14.63 9.88 -4.18
C ARG A 287 -15.66 9.12 -4.98
N GLU A 288 -15.34 8.73 -6.22
CA GLU A 288 -16.26 8.01 -7.10
C GLU A 288 -16.73 6.68 -6.49
N ILE A 289 -15.84 5.94 -5.82
CA ILE A 289 -16.17 4.66 -5.18
C ILE A 289 -16.62 4.80 -3.70
N GLY A 290 -16.72 6.03 -3.17
CA GLY A 290 -17.19 6.32 -1.82
C GLY A 290 -16.22 5.98 -0.70
N VAL A 291 -14.91 5.96 -0.95
CA VAL A 291 -13.86 5.79 0.07
C VAL A 291 -13.64 7.08 0.85
N ILE A 292 -13.71 8.22 0.18
CA ILE A 292 -13.69 9.57 0.78
C ILE A 292 -14.88 10.37 0.29
N GLU A 293 -15.15 11.53 0.93
CA GLU A 293 -16.22 12.47 0.53
C GLU A 293 -15.81 13.38 -0.63
#